data_a4b1055d78a5fc4891d5954751685856
#
_entry.id   a4b1055d78a5fc4891d5954751685856
#
_cell.length_a   1.000
_cell.length_b   1.000
_cell.length_c   1.000
_cell.angle_alpha   90.00
_cell.angle_beta   90.00
_cell.angle_gamma   90.00
#
_symmetry.space_group_name_H-M   'P 1'
#
loop_
_entity.id
_entity.type
_entity.pdbx_description
1 polymer ?
#
loop_
_entity_poly.entity_id
_entity_poly.type
_entity_poly.pdbx_seq_one_letter_code
_entity_poly.pdbx_strand_id
1 'polypeptide(L)'
;MKKSWAREFLAGRISRRDFVDYAAAAGASVAATSRILRAQRIEEATASPQAYNYNQTNLNPYEEWRKNEGIPVYSGHSLANIRDAAVQPWKRMGAAGAYIDLIGGEGVNDAYLCVIAPGGETNPQRYLFEEIIYVVAGEGETDIWMPGGAKQTVKWQAGAVIGPPLNTWRQHRNRGGAPARLLAISNAPVVIDLFHNADFVFNNNYVFRDRYNGDAEAFGAGPNHLHHKDTKPGESEQKDGVDTWESAYVPDAHSLGLFRRAERGKGNSRIELQLADNTMQAHISEFDTGTYKKAHRHGPGSHVVMLNGQGYSLLWKGAIKYSEAQQHVRVDFTEGTLFVPPDGWFHQHFNTSGEPARYLAATWGGDGRWFMRSLGGGGRTHRLVQTSTRKGGNQIEYEDQDPLIDEMFAAELKKAGVKNKMGV
;
A
#
# COMPACT_ATOMS: atom_id res chain seq x y z
N MET A 1 -55.75 2.54 24.43
CA MET A 1 -55.12 2.59 23.09
C MET A 1 -53.82 1.76 23.14
N LYS A 2 -53.83 0.54 22.60
CA LYS A 2 -52.58 -0.25 22.48
C LYS A 2 -51.67 0.46 21.47
N LYS A 3 -50.67 1.20 21.93
CA LYS A 3 -49.61 1.71 21.03
C LYS A 3 -49.02 0.50 20.30
N SER A 4 -49.01 0.56 18.95
CA SER A 4 -48.41 -0.52 18.15
C SER A 4 -46.90 -0.41 18.24
N TRP A 5 -46.28 -1.03 19.24
CA TRP A 5 -44.84 -1.10 19.44
C TRP A 5 -44.09 -1.59 18.19
N ALA A 6 -44.73 -2.44 17.38
CA ALA A 6 -44.19 -2.85 16.10
C ALA A 6 -44.05 -1.66 15.11
N ARG A 7 -45.07 -0.75 15.08
CA ARG A 7 -45.03 0.45 14.24
C ARG A 7 -44.00 1.45 14.75
N GLU A 8 -43.82 1.59 16.07
CA GLU A 8 -42.82 2.47 16.67
C GLU A 8 -41.39 1.98 16.36
N PHE A 9 -41.20 0.65 16.38
CA PHE A 9 -39.94 0.02 16.03
C PHE A 9 -39.61 0.18 14.53
N LEU A 10 -40.53 -0.14 13.63
CA LEU A 10 -40.35 0.04 12.18
C LEU A 10 -40.11 1.50 11.80
N ALA A 11 -40.62 2.45 12.59
CA ALA A 11 -40.36 3.88 12.40
C ALA A 11 -39.07 4.37 13.08
N GLY A 12 -38.22 3.48 13.59
CA GLY A 12 -36.95 3.83 14.25
C GLY A 12 -37.06 4.58 15.57
N ARG A 13 -38.26 4.62 16.21
CA ARG A 13 -38.51 5.38 17.45
C ARG A 13 -38.26 4.62 18.74
N ILE A 14 -38.05 3.31 18.68
CA ILE A 14 -37.62 2.47 19.80
C ILE A 14 -36.47 1.55 19.37
N SER A 15 -35.59 1.22 20.33
CA SER A 15 -34.44 0.35 20.04
C SER A 15 -34.88 -1.10 19.78
N ARG A 16 -34.01 -1.87 19.13
CA ARG A 16 -34.21 -3.32 18.92
C ARG A 16 -34.39 -4.07 20.23
N ARG A 17 -33.70 -3.65 21.29
CA ARG A 17 -33.82 -4.25 22.63
C ARG A 17 -35.21 -3.98 23.21
N ASP A 18 -35.65 -2.71 23.21
CA ASP A 18 -36.95 -2.33 23.73
C ASP A 18 -38.07 -3.02 22.95
N PHE A 19 -37.92 -3.17 21.63
CA PHE A 19 -38.88 -3.90 20.79
C PHE A 19 -39.02 -5.37 21.20
N VAL A 20 -37.90 -6.05 21.45
CA VAL A 20 -37.90 -7.46 21.91
C VAL A 20 -38.54 -7.58 23.29
N ASP A 21 -38.23 -6.66 24.20
CA ASP A 21 -38.80 -6.65 25.55
C ASP A 21 -40.31 -6.37 25.52
N TYR A 22 -40.80 -5.43 24.71
CA TYR A 22 -42.23 -5.16 24.51
C TYR A 22 -42.95 -6.34 23.83
N ALA A 23 -42.32 -6.99 22.88
CA ALA A 23 -42.86 -8.16 22.20
C ALA A 23 -43.02 -9.34 23.16
N ALA A 24 -42.02 -9.59 23.99
CA ALA A 24 -42.03 -10.62 25.02
C ALA A 24 -43.11 -10.33 26.09
N ALA A 25 -43.20 -9.11 26.61
CA ALA A 25 -44.22 -8.67 27.53
C ALA A 25 -45.67 -8.76 26.97
N ALA A 26 -45.81 -8.63 25.66
CA ALA A 26 -47.08 -8.75 24.96
C ALA A 26 -47.43 -10.19 24.58
N GLY A 27 -46.63 -11.19 24.90
CA GLY A 27 -46.83 -12.59 24.57
C GLY A 27 -46.68 -12.89 23.06
N ALA A 28 -45.93 -12.07 22.33
CA ALA A 28 -45.69 -12.31 20.91
C ALA A 28 -44.79 -13.54 20.70
N SER A 29 -45.14 -14.38 19.70
CA SER A 29 -44.30 -15.52 19.39
C SER A 29 -42.93 -15.10 18.83
N VAL A 30 -41.90 -15.95 19.08
CA VAL A 30 -40.57 -15.77 18.53
C VAL A 30 -40.60 -15.60 17.01
N ALA A 31 -41.49 -16.34 16.32
CA ALA A 31 -41.64 -16.26 14.88
C ALA A 31 -42.20 -14.89 14.41
N ALA A 32 -43.16 -14.32 15.16
CA ALA A 32 -43.72 -13.01 14.82
C ALA A 32 -42.69 -11.90 15.07
N THR A 33 -42.01 -11.95 16.20
CA THR A 33 -40.91 -11.03 16.54
C THR A 33 -39.78 -11.05 15.51
N SER A 34 -39.35 -12.27 15.12
CA SER A 34 -38.32 -12.47 14.11
C SER A 34 -38.72 -11.97 12.72
N ARG A 35 -40.01 -12.09 12.35
CA ARG A 35 -40.51 -11.57 11.07
C ARG A 35 -40.43 -10.05 11.02
N ILE A 36 -40.78 -9.34 12.12
CA ILE A 36 -40.72 -7.88 12.20
C ILE A 36 -39.28 -7.38 12.20
N LEU A 37 -38.40 -8.05 12.93
CA LEU A 37 -36.96 -7.75 12.91
C LEU A 37 -36.34 -7.96 11.53
N ARG A 38 -36.82 -8.96 10.78
CA ARG A 38 -36.37 -9.23 9.41
C ARG A 38 -36.93 -8.20 8.42
N ALA A 39 -38.18 -7.74 8.61
CA ALA A 39 -38.76 -6.68 7.79
C ALA A 39 -38.01 -5.36 7.96
N GLN A 40 -37.65 -4.97 9.18
CA GLN A 40 -36.84 -3.77 9.39
C GLN A 40 -35.45 -3.89 8.73
N ARG A 41 -34.79 -5.03 8.84
CA ARG A 41 -33.51 -5.27 8.12
C ARG A 41 -33.65 -5.14 6.60
N ILE A 42 -34.79 -5.54 6.05
CA ILE A 42 -35.07 -5.40 4.62
C ILE A 42 -35.35 -3.93 4.29
N GLU A 43 -36.09 -3.20 5.12
CA GLU A 43 -36.32 -1.76 4.94
C GLU A 43 -35.03 -0.95 5.11
N GLU A 44 -34.19 -1.26 6.10
CA GLU A 44 -32.87 -0.65 6.26
C GLU A 44 -31.96 -0.97 5.06
N ALA A 45 -32.06 -2.19 4.52
CA ALA A 45 -31.30 -2.60 3.33
C ALA A 45 -31.89 -2.08 2.01
N THR A 46 -33.19 -1.75 2.01
CA THR A 46 -33.93 -1.18 0.86
C THR A 46 -34.21 0.32 1.01
N ALA A 47 -33.91 0.94 2.16
CA ALA A 47 -33.79 2.38 2.23
C ALA A 47 -32.73 2.76 1.19
N SER A 48 -33.21 3.23 0.03
CA SER A 48 -32.34 3.63 -1.06
C SER A 48 -31.28 4.57 -0.47
N PRO A 49 -30.01 4.25 -0.54
CA PRO A 49 -28.99 5.24 -0.35
C PRO A 49 -29.41 6.39 -1.27
N GLN A 50 -29.38 7.61 -0.76
CA GLN A 50 -29.65 8.81 -1.53
C GLN A 50 -29.03 8.61 -2.90
N ALA A 51 -29.86 8.53 -3.95
CA ALA A 51 -29.40 8.08 -5.27
C ALA A 51 -28.17 8.90 -5.63
N TYR A 52 -27.03 8.23 -5.76
CA TYR A 52 -25.77 8.90 -6.06
C TYR A 52 -25.94 9.62 -7.39
N ASN A 53 -25.96 10.95 -7.35
CA ASN A 53 -26.18 11.73 -8.53
C ASN A 53 -24.82 12.01 -9.21
N TYR A 54 -24.41 11.08 -10.04
CA TYR A 54 -23.19 11.19 -10.85
C TYR A 54 -23.06 12.50 -11.65
N ASN A 55 -24.16 13.23 -11.82
CA ASN A 55 -24.16 14.51 -12.50
C ASN A 55 -23.89 15.71 -11.59
N GLN A 56 -23.79 15.53 -10.27
CA GLN A 56 -23.63 16.64 -9.32
C GLN A 56 -22.23 16.78 -8.74
N THR A 57 -21.39 15.73 -8.79
CA THR A 57 -20.00 15.82 -8.34
C THR A 57 -19.09 15.26 -9.42
N ASN A 58 -18.02 15.96 -9.74
CA ASN A 58 -16.94 15.46 -10.62
C ASN A 58 -15.98 14.54 -9.86
N LEU A 59 -16.28 14.21 -8.61
CA LEU A 59 -15.47 13.38 -7.75
C LEU A 59 -16.06 11.97 -7.66
N ASN A 60 -15.20 10.95 -7.67
CA ASN A 60 -15.59 9.60 -7.31
C ASN A 60 -15.77 9.48 -5.77
N PRO A 61 -16.35 8.39 -5.24
CA PRO A 61 -16.61 8.22 -3.81
C PRO A 61 -15.37 8.37 -2.94
N TYR A 62 -14.23 7.86 -3.40
CA TYR A 62 -12.97 7.97 -2.69
C TYR A 62 -12.47 9.43 -2.62
N GLU A 63 -12.49 10.16 -3.73
CA GLU A 63 -12.07 11.56 -3.76
C GLU A 63 -12.98 12.44 -2.90
N GLU A 64 -14.28 12.20 -2.91
CA GLU A 64 -15.24 12.90 -2.05
C GLU A 64 -14.97 12.60 -0.58
N TRP A 65 -14.78 11.34 -0.22
CA TRP A 65 -14.42 10.93 1.13
C TRP A 65 -13.10 11.57 1.58
N ARG A 66 -12.05 11.49 0.77
CA ARG A 66 -10.74 12.09 1.05
C ARG A 66 -10.80 13.59 1.23
N LYS A 67 -11.58 14.30 0.40
CA LYS A 67 -11.81 15.73 0.52
C LYS A 67 -12.46 16.11 1.86
N ASN A 68 -13.37 15.28 2.35
CA ASN A 68 -14.07 15.49 3.63
C ASN A 68 -13.15 15.25 4.85
N GLU A 69 -12.02 14.55 4.70
CA GLU A 69 -11.00 14.43 5.75
C GLU A 69 -10.32 15.77 6.08
N GLY A 70 -10.33 16.74 5.17
CA GLY A 70 -9.93 18.14 5.40
C GLY A 70 -8.43 18.35 5.65
N ILE A 71 -7.57 17.44 5.22
CA ILE A 71 -6.11 17.52 5.34
C ILE A 71 -5.45 17.79 3.97
N PRO A 72 -4.19 18.28 3.92
CA PRO A 72 -3.49 18.55 2.66
C PRO A 72 -3.38 17.31 1.77
N VAL A 73 -3.34 17.52 0.46
CA VAL A 73 -3.08 16.48 -0.55
C VAL A 73 -1.88 16.89 -1.38
N TYR A 74 -0.83 16.10 -1.37
CA TYR A 74 0.31 16.23 -2.27
C TYR A 74 0.02 15.50 -3.58
N SER A 75 0.29 16.15 -4.69
CA SER A 75 0.08 15.59 -6.03
C SER A 75 1.29 15.84 -6.92
N GLY A 76 1.32 15.26 -8.13
CA GLY A 76 2.41 15.37 -9.08
C GLY A 76 3.08 14.02 -9.33
N HIS A 77 4.26 14.01 -9.96
CA HIS A 77 4.98 12.76 -10.25
C HIS A 77 5.78 12.22 -9.06
N SER A 78 6.09 13.09 -8.10
CA SER A 78 6.87 12.73 -6.92
C SER A 78 6.64 13.70 -5.77
N LEU A 79 6.90 13.24 -4.56
CA LEU A 79 7.10 14.05 -3.36
C LEU A 79 8.60 13.99 -3.00
N ALA A 80 9.25 15.13 -2.98
CA ALA A 80 10.72 15.21 -2.85
C ALA A 80 11.22 14.60 -1.53
N ASN A 81 10.49 14.81 -0.43
CA ASN A 81 10.87 14.23 0.86
C ASN A 81 9.66 14.04 1.77
N ILE A 82 9.35 12.79 2.08
CA ILE A 82 8.28 12.43 3.03
C ILE A 82 8.59 12.84 4.47
N ARG A 83 9.86 13.10 4.82
CA ARG A 83 10.29 13.48 6.18
C ARG A 83 9.90 14.92 6.51
N ASP A 84 9.92 15.81 5.51
CA ASP A 84 9.74 17.25 5.68
C ASP A 84 8.36 17.73 5.19
N ALA A 85 7.57 16.85 4.59
CA ALA A 85 6.24 17.18 4.09
C ALA A 85 5.34 17.72 5.20
N ALA A 86 4.73 18.90 4.96
CA ALA A 86 3.86 19.54 5.93
C ALA A 86 2.59 18.72 6.15
N VAL A 87 2.10 18.71 7.39
CA VAL A 87 0.90 18.00 7.81
C VAL A 87 -0.02 18.93 8.58
N GLN A 88 -1.31 18.61 8.66
CA GLN A 88 -2.29 19.36 9.42
C GLN A 88 -3.06 18.44 10.38
N PRO A 89 -3.71 18.98 11.43
CA PRO A 89 -4.52 18.18 12.35
C PRO A 89 -5.54 17.32 11.60
N TRP A 90 -5.54 16.01 11.86
CA TRP A 90 -6.39 15.02 11.23
C TRP A 90 -7.34 14.41 12.24
N LYS A 91 -8.57 14.89 12.24
CA LYS A 91 -9.58 14.57 13.27
C LYS A 91 -9.83 13.07 13.40
N ARG A 92 -10.00 12.36 12.26
CA ARG A 92 -10.26 10.91 12.29
C ARG A 92 -9.12 10.14 12.94
N MET A 93 -7.88 10.48 12.61
CA MET A 93 -6.71 9.81 13.17
C MET A 93 -6.34 10.24 14.59
N GLY A 94 -6.80 11.40 15.06
CA GLY A 94 -6.36 11.96 16.34
C GLY A 94 -4.89 12.38 16.36
N ALA A 95 -4.31 12.61 15.18
CA ALA A 95 -2.91 12.95 14.94
C ALA A 95 -2.84 14.07 13.89
N ALA A 96 -1.67 14.34 13.32
CA ALA A 96 -1.56 15.19 12.13
C ALA A 96 -1.32 14.34 10.88
N GLY A 97 -1.73 14.82 9.70
CA GLY A 97 -1.54 14.04 8.47
C GLY A 97 -1.61 14.87 7.19
N ALA A 98 -1.30 14.20 6.09
CA ALA A 98 -1.48 14.66 4.72
C ALA A 98 -1.65 13.45 3.81
N TYR A 99 -2.51 13.55 2.80
CA TYR A 99 -2.59 12.57 1.72
C TYR A 99 -1.52 12.82 0.67
N ILE A 100 -1.14 11.75 -0.02
CA ILE A 100 -0.19 11.78 -1.13
C ILE A 100 -0.82 11.01 -2.28
N ASP A 101 -1.29 11.74 -3.29
CA ASP A 101 -1.99 11.23 -4.46
C ASP A 101 -1.14 11.55 -5.70
N LEU A 102 -0.19 10.69 -6.00
CA LEU A 102 0.75 10.91 -7.10
C LEU A 102 0.21 10.35 -8.42
N ILE A 103 0.57 11.03 -9.51
CA ILE A 103 0.36 10.53 -10.86
C ILE A 103 1.03 9.16 -10.98
N GLY A 104 0.26 8.14 -11.35
CA GLY A 104 0.69 6.75 -11.34
C GLY A 104 0.00 5.90 -10.27
N GLY A 105 -0.59 6.50 -9.24
CA GLY A 105 -1.54 5.85 -8.33
C GLY A 105 -2.84 5.47 -9.01
N GLU A 106 -3.36 6.38 -9.84
CA GLU A 106 -4.47 6.21 -10.79
C GLU A 106 -5.72 5.54 -10.19
N GLY A 107 -6.06 5.90 -8.94
CA GLY A 107 -7.22 5.32 -8.23
C GLY A 107 -7.03 3.87 -7.77
N VAL A 108 -5.84 3.30 -7.91
CA VAL A 108 -5.51 1.94 -7.45
C VAL A 108 -4.91 1.98 -6.04
N ASN A 109 -3.91 2.80 -5.86
CA ASN A 109 -3.26 3.03 -4.57
C ASN A 109 -3.08 4.52 -4.32
N ASP A 110 -3.17 4.89 -3.06
CA ASP A 110 -2.71 6.17 -2.55
C ASP A 110 -1.76 5.99 -1.38
N ALA A 111 -1.30 7.10 -0.83
CA ALA A 111 -0.55 7.10 0.41
C ALA A 111 -0.99 8.25 1.32
N TYR A 112 -0.65 8.13 2.61
CA TYR A 112 -0.78 9.22 3.55
C TYR A 112 0.34 9.24 4.58
N LEU A 113 0.62 10.42 5.09
CA LEU A 113 1.47 10.63 6.26
C LEU A 113 0.60 10.75 7.51
N CYS A 114 1.01 10.07 8.58
CA CYS A 114 0.47 10.24 9.92
C CYS A 114 1.61 10.63 10.86
N VAL A 115 1.47 11.76 11.55
CA VAL A 115 2.50 12.30 12.45
C VAL A 115 1.95 12.39 13.86
N ILE A 116 2.56 11.63 14.76
CA ILE A 116 2.14 11.47 16.15
C ILE A 116 3.10 12.26 17.05
N ALA A 117 2.57 13.20 17.82
CA ALA A 117 3.35 13.98 18.77
C ALA A 117 4.06 13.10 19.82
N PRO A 118 5.15 13.56 20.44
CA PRO A 118 5.81 12.82 21.55
C PRO A 118 4.82 12.41 22.63
N GLY A 119 4.82 11.13 23.01
CA GLY A 119 3.89 10.56 23.99
C GLY A 119 2.42 10.49 23.55
N GLY A 120 2.11 10.92 22.31
CA GLY A 120 0.76 10.88 21.75
C GLY A 120 0.39 9.53 21.16
N GLU A 121 -0.89 9.39 20.82
CA GLU A 121 -1.44 8.18 20.19
C GLU A 121 -2.49 8.55 19.15
N THR A 122 -2.73 7.65 18.20
CA THR A 122 -3.84 7.78 17.26
C THR A 122 -5.15 7.32 17.88
N ASN A 123 -6.27 7.77 17.32
CA ASN A 123 -7.53 7.08 17.55
C ASN A 123 -7.44 5.65 16.99
N PRO A 124 -8.09 4.65 17.61
CA PRO A 124 -8.18 3.31 17.05
C PRO A 124 -8.83 3.35 15.67
N GLN A 125 -8.23 2.67 14.69
CA GLN A 125 -8.72 2.58 13.32
C GLN A 125 -9.02 1.14 12.95
N ARG A 126 -10.05 0.95 12.12
CA ARG A 126 -10.39 -0.34 11.48
C ARG A 126 -11.13 -0.06 10.18
N TYR A 127 -10.80 -0.76 9.12
CA TYR A 127 -11.43 -0.61 7.81
C TYR A 127 -11.17 -1.82 6.91
N LEU A 128 -11.92 -1.93 5.82
CA LEU A 128 -11.87 -3.03 4.86
C LEU A 128 -10.81 -2.87 3.77
N PHE A 129 -10.04 -1.81 3.75
CA PHE A 129 -8.89 -1.70 2.87
C PHE A 129 -7.60 -2.11 3.57
N GLU A 130 -6.63 -2.50 2.79
CA GLU A 130 -5.32 -2.94 3.24
C GLU A 130 -4.31 -1.81 3.14
N GLU A 131 -3.27 -1.87 3.95
CA GLU A 131 -2.18 -0.89 3.92
C GLU A 131 -0.84 -1.51 4.30
N ILE A 132 0.21 -0.87 3.82
CA ILE A 132 1.59 -1.11 4.23
C ILE A 132 2.10 0.17 4.86
N ILE A 133 2.51 0.09 6.13
CA ILE A 133 2.97 1.22 6.92
C ILE A 133 4.49 1.15 7.02
N TYR A 134 5.17 2.17 6.55
CA TYR A 134 6.61 2.37 6.74
C TYR A 134 6.85 3.44 7.81
N VAL A 135 7.67 3.13 8.80
CA VAL A 135 8.06 4.07 9.86
C VAL A 135 9.19 4.96 9.34
N VAL A 136 8.85 6.18 8.97
CA VAL A 136 9.79 7.16 8.40
C VAL A 136 10.72 7.74 9.46
N ALA A 137 10.20 7.97 10.67
CA ALA A 137 10.96 8.55 11.79
C ALA A 137 10.28 8.24 13.13
N GLY A 138 11.08 8.24 14.20
CA GLY A 138 10.61 8.02 15.57
C GLY A 138 10.60 6.55 15.98
N GLU A 139 10.08 6.31 17.18
CA GLU A 139 9.95 5.00 17.80
C GLU A 139 8.62 4.89 18.55
N GLY A 140 8.06 3.70 18.63
CA GLY A 140 6.77 3.52 19.28
C GLY A 140 6.27 2.09 19.23
N GLU A 141 4.96 1.97 19.32
CA GLU A 141 4.28 0.69 19.29
C GLU A 141 2.92 0.80 18.60
N THR A 142 2.48 -0.31 18.04
CA THR A 142 1.14 -0.46 17.46
C THR A 142 0.45 -1.62 18.13
N ASP A 143 -0.70 -1.35 18.78
CA ASP A 143 -1.61 -2.40 19.17
C ASP A 143 -2.44 -2.82 17.96
N ILE A 144 -2.55 -4.13 17.74
CA ILE A 144 -3.39 -4.74 16.70
C ILE A 144 -4.27 -5.80 17.36
N TRP A 145 -5.59 -5.76 17.09
CA TRP A 145 -6.51 -6.73 17.65
C TRP A 145 -7.75 -6.96 16.80
N MET A 146 -8.29 -8.15 16.86
CA MET A 146 -9.60 -8.47 16.33
C MET A 146 -10.72 -8.00 17.27
N PRO A 147 -11.93 -7.70 16.79
CA PRO A 147 -13.07 -7.46 17.64
C PRO A 147 -13.25 -8.58 18.68
N GLY A 148 -13.20 -8.22 19.98
CA GLY A 148 -13.28 -9.17 21.09
C GLY A 148 -12.04 -10.03 21.33
N GLY A 149 -10.95 -9.84 20.60
CA GLY A 149 -9.68 -10.55 20.78
C GLY A 149 -8.67 -9.83 21.66
N ALA A 150 -7.60 -10.53 22.02
CA ALA A 150 -6.46 -9.95 22.72
C ALA A 150 -5.69 -8.99 21.80
N LYS A 151 -5.07 -7.98 22.40
CA LYS A 151 -4.17 -7.06 21.69
C LYS A 151 -2.80 -7.69 21.52
N GLN A 152 -2.26 -7.60 20.31
CA GLN A 152 -0.85 -7.85 20.01
C GLN A 152 -0.14 -6.51 19.86
N THR A 153 0.94 -6.31 20.60
CA THR A 153 1.70 -5.06 20.59
C THR A 153 2.99 -5.24 19.77
N VAL A 154 3.08 -4.56 18.66
CA VAL A 154 4.26 -4.53 17.78
C VAL A 154 5.06 -3.27 18.09
N LYS A 155 6.27 -3.42 18.61
CA LYS A 155 7.20 -2.30 18.83
C LYS A 155 7.94 -2.00 17.54
N TRP A 156 8.13 -0.72 17.24
CA TRP A 156 8.79 -0.28 16.03
C TRP A 156 9.68 0.95 16.26
N GLN A 157 10.62 1.11 15.36
CA GLN A 157 11.48 2.29 15.20
C GLN A 157 11.54 2.69 13.73
N ALA A 158 12.21 3.82 13.43
CA ALA A 158 12.46 4.22 12.05
C ALA A 158 13.06 3.07 11.24
N GLY A 159 12.55 2.86 10.02
CA GLY A 159 12.91 1.74 9.16
C GLY A 159 11.94 0.55 9.22
N ALA A 160 11.14 0.42 10.27
CA ALA A 160 10.18 -0.69 10.38
C ALA A 160 9.07 -0.63 9.30
N VAL A 161 8.59 -1.80 8.88
CA VAL A 161 7.43 -1.95 7.99
C VAL A 161 6.39 -2.84 8.67
N ILE A 162 5.13 -2.41 8.65
CA ILE A 162 4.01 -3.13 9.26
C ILE A 162 2.91 -3.30 8.22
N GLY A 163 2.39 -4.52 8.06
CA GLY A 163 1.18 -4.81 7.29
C GLY A 163 0.07 -5.25 8.23
N PRO A 164 -0.81 -4.36 8.70
CA PRO A 164 -1.90 -4.77 9.57
C PRO A 164 -2.82 -5.78 8.87
N PRO A 165 -3.21 -6.87 9.53
CA PRO A 165 -4.17 -7.81 8.96
C PRO A 165 -5.52 -7.14 8.65
N LEU A 166 -6.15 -7.53 7.54
CA LEU A 166 -7.38 -6.92 7.05
C LEU A 166 -8.46 -6.83 8.13
N ASN A 167 -9.07 -5.65 8.24
CA ASN A 167 -10.17 -5.32 9.16
C ASN A 167 -9.88 -5.58 10.64
N THR A 168 -8.62 -5.58 11.06
CA THR A 168 -8.24 -5.55 12.47
C THR A 168 -8.26 -4.12 13.00
N TRP A 169 -8.56 -3.95 14.28
CA TRP A 169 -8.31 -2.70 14.98
C TRP A 169 -6.81 -2.47 15.09
N ARG A 170 -6.37 -1.22 14.96
CA ARG A 170 -5.01 -0.78 15.20
C ARG A 170 -4.97 0.59 15.83
N GLN A 171 -3.98 0.80 16.70
CA GLN A 171 -3.71 2.07 17.37
C GLN A 171 -2.21 2.25 17.49
N HIS A 172 -1.69 3.34 16.96
CA HIS A 172 -0.27 3.68 17.03
C HIS A 172 -0.02 4.59 18.23
N ARG A 173 1.10 4.36 18.93
CA ARG A 173 1.58 5.20 20.04
C ARG A 173 3.03 5.58 19.81
N ASN A 174 3.31 6.85 19.89
CA ASN A 174 4.68 7.36 19.90
C ASN A 174 5.26 7.19 21.33
N ARG A 175 6.34 6.44 21.46
CA ARG A 175 7.06 6.22 22.73
C ARG A 175 8.36 7.01 22.81
N GLY A 176 8.75 7.70 21.72
CA GLY A 176 9.92 8.54 21.65
C GLY A 176 9.71 9.97 22.13
N GLY A 177 10.82 10.69 22.27
CA GLY A 177 10.85 12.11 22.64
C GLY A 177 10.68 13.10 21.48
N ALA A 178 10.61 12.61 20.23
CA ALA A 178 10.39 13.39 19.01
C ALA A 178 9.10 12.92 18.30
N PRO A 179 8.52 13.72 17.38
CA PRO A 179 7.37 13.27 16.60
C PRO A 179 7.69 11.98 15.82
N ALA A 180 6.81 11.01 15.90
CA ALA A 180 6.87 9.81 15.07
C ALA A 180 6.11 10.06 13.77
N ARG A 181 6.71 9.66 12.64
CA ARG A 181 6.16 9.85 11.29
C ARG A 181 6.00 8.51 10.60
N LEU A 182 4.78 8.19 10.21
CA LEU A 182 4.40 6.98 9.51
C LEU A 182 3.95 7.34 8.10
N LEU A 183 4.41 6.58 7.10
CA LEU A 183 3.88 6.58 5.74
C LEU A 183 3.05 5.32 5.56
N ALA A 184 1.78 5.45 5.24
CA ALA A 184 0.95 4.32 4.85
C ALA A 184 0.65 4.39 3.36
N ILE A 185 0.77 3.25 2.66
CA ILE A 185 0.39 3.07 1.26
C ILE A 185 -0.77 2.09 1.26
N SER A 186 -1.89 2.44 0.64
CA SER A 186 -3.16 1.71 0.77
C SER A 186 -3.88 1.48 -0.54
N ASN A 187 -4.78 0.48 -0.57
CA ASN A 187 -5.75 0.30 -1.64
C ASN A 187 -7.13 0.91 -1.32
N ALA A 188 -7.16 1.91 -0.42
CA ALA A 188 -8.37 2.62 -0.04
C ALA A 188 -9.17 3.16 -1.24
N PRO A 189 -8.54 3.72 -2.31
CA PRO A 189 -9.28 4.18 -3.48
C PRO A 189 -10.16 3.09 -4.07
N VAL A 190 -9.60 1.91 -4.34
CA VAL A 190 -10.35 0.77 -4.91
C VAL A 190 -11.48 0.31 -4.01
N VAL A 191 -11.23 0.20 -2.71
CA VAL A 191 -12.22 -0.36 -1.76
C VAL A 191 -13.35 0.62 -1.52
N ILE A 192 -13.07 1.90 -1.36
CA ILE A 192 -14.11 2.91 -1.14
C ILE A 192 -14.93 3.11 -2.40
N ASP A 193 -14.30 3.15 -3.58
CA ASP A 193 -15.00 3.24 -4.86
C ASP A 193 -15.83 1.99 -5.18
N LEU A 194 -15.36 0.80 -4.76
CA LEU A 194 -16.11 -0.44 -4.98
C LEU A 194 -17.40 -0.49 -4.16
N PHE A 195 -17.34 -0.09 -2.89
CA PHE A 195 -18.48 -0.24 -1.99
C PHE A 195 -19.40 0.97 -1.95
N HIS A 196 -18.94 2.17 -2.30
CA HIS A 196 -19.71 3.43 -2.23
C HIS A 196 -20.41 3.64 -0.87
N ASN A 197 -19.86 3.09 0.20
CA ASN A 197 -20.46 3.12 1.52
C ASN A 197 -19.39 3.17 2.60
N ALA A 198 -19.12 4.36 3.13
CA ALA A 198 -18.12 4.57 4.16
C ALA A 198 -18.44 3.82 5.46
N ASP A 199 -19.73 3.74 5.85
CA ASP A 199 -20.14 2.99 7.04
C ASP A 199 -19.77 1.50 6.91
N PHE A 200 -20.06 0.91 5.75
CA PHE A 200 -19.67 -0.48 5.48
C PHE A 200 -18.14 -0.68 5.51
N VAL A 201 -17.38 0.25 4.96
CA VAL A 201 -15.91 0.14 4.90
C VAL A 201 -15.28 0.31 6.29
N PHE A 202 -15.74 1.26 7.10
CA PHE A 202 -15.13 1.62 8.38
C PHE A 202 -15.76 0.95 9.61
N ASN A 203 -17.01 0.51 9.53
CA ASN A 203 -17.76 -0.06 10.66
C ASN A 203 -18.18 -1.52 10.48
N ASN A 204 -17.61 -2.22 9.48
CA ASN A 204 -17.88 -3.63 9.25
C ASN A 204 -17.32 -4.50 10.38
N ASN A 205 -18.16 -5.35 10.97
CA ASN A 205 -17.79 -6.20 12.10
C ASN A 205 -17.27 -7.59 11.71
N TYR A 206 -17.10 -7.87 10.42
CA TYR A 206 -16.59 -9.16 9.98
C TYR A 206 -15.13 -9.36 10.41
N VAL A 207 -14.78 -10.57 10.80
CA VAL A 207 -13.44 -10.96 11.23
C VAL A 207 -12.91 -12.01 10.26
N PHE A 208 -11.82 -11.69 9.57
CA PHE A 208 -11.16 -12.56 8.58
C PHE A 208 -10.21 -13.54 9.29
N ARG A 209 -10.80 -14.55 10.00
CA ARG A 209 -10.03 -15.53 10.81
C ARG A 209 -9.17 -16.47 9.97
N ASP A 210 -9.51 -16.65 8.72
CA ASP A 210 -8.76 -17.39 7.70
C ASP A 210 -7.46 -16.69 7.29
N ARG A 211 -7.37 -15.36 7.52
CA ARG A 211 -6.19 -14.54 7.22
C ARG A 211 -5.37 -14.19 8.47
N TYR A 212 -6.03 -14.04 9.60
CA TYR A 212 -5.41 -13.74 10.89
C TYR A 212 -6.27 -14.25 12.04
N ASN A 213 -5.71 -15.08 12.89
CA ASN A 213 -6.38 -15.73 14.02
C ASN A 213 -6.11 -15.09 15.40
N GLY A 214 -5.29 -14.00 15.43
CA GLY A 214 -4.85 -13.34 16.67
C GLY A 214 -3.50 -13.82 17.18
N ASP A 215 -2.78 -14.65 16.42
CA ASP A 215 -1.48 -15.16 16.80
C ASP A 215 -0.40 -14.08 16.75
N ALA A 216 0.42 -13.99 17.80
CA ALA A 216 1.55 -13.07 17.88
C ALA A 216 2.66 -13.40 16.87
N GLU A 217 2.79 -14.68 16.49
CA GLU A 217 3.79 -15.15 15.51
C GLU A 217 3.59 -14.49 14.13
N ALA A 218 2.37 -14.03 13.82
CA ALA A 218 2.11 -13.25 12.62
C ALA A 218 2.99 -11.99 12.50
N PHE A 219 3.49 -11.47 13.63
CA PHE A 219 4.41 -10.32 13.71
C PHE A 219 5.84 -10.73 14.09
N GLY A 220 6.17 -12.00 13.94
CA GLY A 220 7.51 -12.52 14.21
C GLY A 220 8.56 -11.89 13.29
N ALA A 221 9.79 -11.81 13.78
CA ALA A 221 10.93 -11.23 13.06
C ALA A 221 12.13 -12.18 12.96
N GLY A 222 11.91 -13.46 13.28
CA GLY A 222 12.93 -14.50 13.23
C GLY A 222 13.27 -15.00 11.82
N PRO A 223 14.35 -15.75 11.65
CA PRO A 223 14.79 -16.28 10.35
C PRO A 223 13.79 -17.27 9.73
N ASN A 224 12.88 -17.85 10.52
CA ASN A 224 11.79 -18.72 10.06
C ASN A 224 10.78 -18.00 9.16
N HIS A 225 10.76 -16.67 9.16
CA HIS A 225 9.93 -15.86 8.26
C HIS A 225 10.59 -15.62 6.89
N LEU A 226 11.84 -16.01 6.72
CA LEU A 226 12.55 -15.90 5.45
C LEU A 226 12.42 -17.21 4.67
N HIS A 227 11.76 -17.17 3.55
CA HIS A 227 11.60 -18.30 2.65
C HIS A 227 12.52 -18.15 1.46
N HIS A 228 13.54 -19.00 1.41
CA HIS A 228 14.39 -19.16 0.24
C HIS A 228 13.71 -20.12 -0.73
N LYS A 229 13.63 -19.77 -1.98
CA LYS A 229 13.35 -20.75 -3.01
C LYS A 229 14.67 -21.33 -3.52
N ASP A 230 14.92 -22.56 -3.12
CA ASP A 230 16.02 -23.35 -3.62
C ASP A 230 15.94 -23.48 -5.15
N THR A 231 16.70 -22.64 -5.85
CA THR A 231 17.07 -22.95 -7.23
C THR A 231 18.16 -23.99 -7.19
N LYS A 232 17.84 -25.23 -7.55
CA LYS A 232 18.86 -26.24 -7.71
C LYS A 232 19.88 -25.79 -8.77
N PRO A 233 21.21 -25.96 -8.52
CA PRO A 233 22.21 -25.63 -9.53
C PRO A 233 21.88 -26.31 -10.86
N GLY A 234 21.73 -25.54 -11.96
CA GLY A 234 21.42 -26.05 -13.30
C GLY A 234 19.93 -26.04 -13.68
N GLU A 235 19.01 -25.67 -12.80
CA GLU A 235 17.64 -25.34 -13.18
C GLU A 235 17.58 -23.89 -13.65
N SER A 236 16.91 -23.66 -14.81
CA SER A 236 16.84 -22.33 -15.44
C SER A 236 16.32 -21.28 -14.45
N GLU A 237 16.92 -20.10 -14.46
CA GLU A 237 16.59 -18.91 -13.65
C GLU A 237 15.11 -18.43 -13.75
N GLN A 238 14.27 -19.18 -14.42
CA GLN A 238 12.86 -18.87 -14.69
C GLN A 238 11.86 -19.62 -13.81
N LYS A 239 12.29 -20.33 -12.78
CA LYS A 239 11.35 -20.94 -11.86
C LYS A 239 10.74 -19.88 -10.94
N ASP A 240 9.45 -19.88 -10.94
CA ASP A 240 8.45 -19.11 -10.16
C ASP A 240 8.81 -18.98 -8.67
N GLY A 241 9.88 -18.28 -8.34
CA GLY A 241 10.31 -18.13 -6.97
C GLY A 241 11.21 -16.95 -6.71
N VAL A 242 10.79 -16.15 -5.75
CA VAL A 242 11.55 -15.02 -5.23
C VAL A 242 11.74 -15.27 -3.76
N ASP A 243 12.93 -14.92 -3.24
CA ASP A 243 13.14 -14.91 -1.80
C ASP A 243 12.13 -13.98 -1.15
N THR A 244 11.39 -14.49 -0.17
CA THR A 244 10.23 -13.84 0.40
C THR A 244 10.36 -13.78 1.92
N TRP A 245 10.08 -12.61 2.47
CA TRP A 245 9.81 -12.40 3.89
C TRP A 245 8.31 -12.50 4.11
N GLU A 246 7.88 -13.45 4.93
CA GLU A 246 6.47 -13.73 5.25
C GLU A 246 6.20 -13.45 6.73
N SER A 247 5.80 -12.21 7.02
CA SER A 247 5.40 -11.75 8.34
C SER A 247 4.66 -10.43 8.20
N ALA A 248 3.74 -10.12 9.08
CA ALA A 248 3.10 -8.81 9.15
C ALA A 248 4.04 -7.67 9.62
N TYR A 249 5.29 -7.98 9.95
CA TYR A 249 6.26 -7.04 10.49
C TYR A 249 7.68 -7.27 9.93
N VAL A 250 8.32 -6.20 9.50
CA VAL A 250 9.75 -6.14 9.18
C VAL A 250 10.39 -5.17 10.16
N PRO A 251 11.38 -5.61 10.96
CA PRO A 251 12.00 -4.74 11.98
C PRO A 251 12.69 -3.52 11.42
N ASP A 252 13.38 -3.68 10.28
CA ASP A 252 14.11 -2.61 9.62
C ASP A 252 14.31 -2.90 8.13
N ALA A 253 13.70 -2.09 7.28
CA ALA A 253 13.82 -2.18 5.83
C ALA A 253 15.21 -1.77 5.31
N HIS A 254 15.98 -1.00 6.09
CA HIS A 254 17.33 -0.58 5.69
C HIS A 254 18.35 -1.71 5.80
N SER A 255 18.20 -2.59 6.77
CA SER A 255 19.17 -3.67 7.07
C SER A 255 18.70 -5.07 6.69
N LEU A 256 17.44 -5.26 6.28
CA LEU A 256 16.94 -6.57 5.86
C LEU A 256 17.81 -7.15 4.73
N GLY A 257 18.22 -8.41 4.85
CA GLY A 257 19.03 -9.11 3.87
C GLY A 257 18.34 -9.21 2.50
N LEU A 258 19.09 -8.98 1.44
CA LEU A 258 18.59 -9.04 0.05
C LEU A 258 19.36 -10.08 -0.76
N PHE A 259 18.71 -10.59 -1.80
CA PHE A 259 19.25 -11.65 -2.66
C PHE A 259 19.48 -11.14 -4.08
N ARG A 260 20.57 -11.57 -4.71
CA ARG A 260 20.96 -11.11 -6.06
C ARG A 260 19.92 -11.48 -7.12
N ARG A 261 19.60 -10.52 -7.96
CA ARG A 261 18.60 -10.60 -9.05
C ARG A 261 19.19 -9.99 -10.33
N ALA A 262 20.12 -10.72 -10.95
CA ALA A 262 20.86 -10.24 -12.13
C ALA A 262 19.96 -9.96 -13.35
N GLU A 263 18.83 -10.65 -13.46
CA GLU A 263 17.85 -10.46 -14.55
C GLU A 263 17.21 -9.07 -14.54
N ARG A 264 17.22 -8.37 -13.40
CA ARG A 264 16.69 -7.01 -13.22
C ARG A 264 17.74 -5.92 -13.43
N GLY A 265 19.00 -6.28 -13.61
CA GLY A 265 20.09 -5.36 -13.84
C GLY A 265 21.33 -5.68 -13.03
N LYS A 266 22.44 -5.11 -13.50
CA LYS A 266 23.74 -5.29 -12.86
C LYS A 266 23.74 -4.73 -11.43
N GLY A 267 24.23 -5.52 -10.48
CA GLY A 267 24.28 -5.12 -9.08
C GLY A 267 22.96 -5.10 -8.35
N ASN A 268 21.85 -5.56 -8.97
CA ASN A 268 20.55 -5.56 -8.33
C ASN A 268 20.37 -6.70 -7.32
N SER A 269 19.76 -6.37 -6.18
CA SER A 269 19.31 -7.33 -5.16
C SER A 269 17.88 -7.01 -4.77
N ARG A 270 17.12 -8.02 -4.30
CA ARG A 270 15.70 -7.85 -3.95
C ARG A 270 15.25 -8.89 -2.92
N ILE A 271 14.19 -8.57 -2.18
CA ILE A 271 13.36 -9.47 -1.39
C ILE A 271 11.90 -9.04 -1.52
N GLU A 272 10.99 -10.01 -1.66
CA GLU A 272 9.54 -9.75 -1.59
C GLU A 272 9.06 -9.74 -0.14
N LEU A 273 8.08 -8.90 0.16
CA LEU A 273 7.44 -8.82 1.47
C LEU A 273 5.98 -9.28 1.36
N GLN A 274 5.66 -10.37 2.01
CA GLN A 274 4.32 -10.93 2.11
C GLN A 274 3.78 -10.58 3.50
N LEU A 275 2.99 -9.50 3.60
CA LEU A 275 2.59 -8.95 4.88
C LEU A 275 1.14 -9.34 5.22
N ALA A 276 0.95 -10.08 6.32
CA ALA A 276 -0.36 -10.45 6.89
C ALA A 276 -1.34 -11.13 5.92
N ASP A 277 -0.86 -11.90 4.97
CA ASP A 277 -1.67 -12.49 3.89
C ASP A 277 -2.53 -11.46 3.12
N ASN A 278 -2.11 -10.20 3.12
CA ASN A 278 -2.77 -9.11 2.40
C ASN A 278 -2.52 -9.20 0.89
N THR A 279 -3.41 -8.59 0.10
CA THR A 279 -3.23 -8.41 -1.33
C THR A 279 -2.34 -7.22 -1.65
N MET A 280 -2.19 -6.28 -0.70
CA MET A 280 -1.12 -5.29 -0.72
C MET A 280 0.21 -5.99 -0.51
N GLN A 281 1.13 -5.80 -1.43
CA GLN A 281 2.47 -6.40 -1.42
C GLN A 281 3.54 -5.33 -1.49
N ALA A 282 4.72 -5.67 -0.98
CA ALA A 282 5.88 -4.80 -1.11
C ALA A 282 7.12 -5.61 -1.48
N HIS A 283 8.15 -4.90 -1.89
CA HIS A 283 9.48 -5.46 -2.00
C HIS A 283 10.52 -4.41 -1.62
N ILE A 284 11.65 -4.88 -1.12
CA ILE A 284 12.83 -4.05 -0.97
C ILE A 284 13.80 -4.42 -2.07
N SER A 285 14.32 -3.41 -2.76
CA SER A 285 15.31 -3.58 -3.82
C SER A 285 16.48 -2.63 -3.60
N GLU A 286 17.67 -3.11 -3.96
CA GLU A 286 18.90 -2.35 -3.87
C GLU A 286 19.71 -2.55 -5.15
N PHE A 287 20.46 -1.54 -5.56
CA PHE A 287 21.39 -1.62 -6.68
C PHE A 287 22.68 -0.86 -6.40
N ASP A 288 23.78 -1.45 -6.86
CA ASP A 288 25.14 -1.01 -6.49
C ASP A 288 25.44 0.42 -6.98
N THR A 289 26.39 1.09 -6.32
CA THR A 289 26.90 2.39 -6.73
C THR A 289 27.42 2.37 -8.17
N GLY A 290 27.13 3.40 -8.94
CA GLY A 290 27.56 3.52 -10.33
C GLY A 290 26.93 2.49 -11.28
N THR A 291 25.73 2.00 -10.93
CA THR A 291 24.91 1.11 -11.76
C THR A 291 23.51 1.65 -11.95
N TYR A 292 22.78 1.08 -12.92
CA TYR A 292 21.36 1.31 -13.10
C TYR A 292 20.64 0.01 -13.45
N LYS A 293 19.33 -0.02 -13.22
CA LYS A 293 18.47 -1.17 -13.48
C LYS A 293 18.06 -1.22 -14.96
N LYS A 294 17.65 -2.39 -15.43
CA LYS A 294 16.99 -2.47 -16.76
C LYS A 294 15.66 -1.73 -16.73
N ALA A 295 15.39 -0.97 -17.78
CA ALA A 295 14.11 -0.31 -17.95
C ALA A 295 12.98 -1.33 -18.06
N HIS A 296 11.84 -1.03 -17.45
CA HIS A 296 10.66 -1.87 -17.53
C HIS A 296 9.39 -1.05 -17.32
N ARG A 297 8.25 -1.66 -17.61
CA ARG A 297 6.93 -1.08 -17.35
C ARG A 297 5.99 -2.09 -16.72
N HIS A 298 5.05 -1.60 -15.93
CA HIS A 298 4.00 -2.39 -15.29
C HIS A 298 2.71 -1.56 -15.14
N GLY A 299 1.70 -2.11 -14.48
CA GLY A 299 0.46 -1.42 -14.12
C GLY A 299 0.64 -0.34 -13.06
N PRO A 300 -0.44 0.40 -12.73
CA PRO A 300 -0.40 1.54 -11.82
C PRO A 300 -0.19 1.14 -10.36
N GLY A 301 0.03 2.14 -9.49
CA GLY A 301 -0.05 2.03 -8.04
C GLY A 301 1.24 1.61 -7.32
N SER A 302 2.36 1.38 -8.03
CA SER A 302 3.62 1.00 -7.38
C SER A 302 4.32 2.22 -6.77
N HIS A 303 4.11 2.46 -5.48
CA HIS A 303 4.73 3.54 -4.72
C HIS A 303 6.15 3.17 -4.33
N VAL A 304 7.13 3.94 -4.80
CA VAL A 304 8.56 3.75 -4.57
C VAL A 304 9.06 4.77 -3.56
N VAL A 305 9.53 4.30 -2.40
CA VAL A 305 10.11 5.13 -1.32
C VAL A 305 11.60 4.86 -1.27
N MET A 306 12.41 5.89 -1.51
CA MET A 306 13.86 5.78 -1.38
C MET A 306 14.26 5.70 0.09
N LEU A 307 14.94 4.62 0.45
CA LEU A 307 15.43 4.36 1.81
C LEU A 307 16.83 4.91 2.03
N ASN A 308 17.67 4.87 1.00
CA ASN A 308 19.00 5.49 0.98
C ASN A 308 19.51 5.65 -0.46
N GLY A 309 20.66 6.31 -0.60
CA GLY A 309 21.30 6.60 -1.87
C GLY A 309 20.76 7.85 -2.55
N GLN A 310 21.41 8.24 -3.63
CA GLN A 310 21.08 9.40 -4.45
C GLN A 310 21.19 9.03 -5.93
N GLY A 311 20.28 9.59 -6.71
CA GLY A 311 20.28 9.37 -8.16
C GLY A 311 19.05 9.94 -8.81
N TYR A 312 18.60 9.29 -9.86
CA TYR A 312 17.41 9.71 -10.56
C TYR A 312 16.67 8.52 -11.19
N SER A 313 15.40 8.73 -11.51
CA SER A 313 14.58 7.83 -12.31
C SER A 313 14.15 8.53 -13.58
N LEU A 314 14.23 7.85 -14.69
CA LEU A 314 13.63 8.27 -15.96
C LEU A 314 12.31 7.53 -16.15
N LEU A 315 11.25 8.25 -16.44
CA LEU A 315 9.92 7.74 -16.74
C LEU A 315 9.54 8.22 -18.14
N TRP A 316 9.06 7.32 -19.01
CA TRP A 316 8.70 7.74 -20.37
C TRP A 316 7.60 6.89 -20.99
N LYS A 317 6.84 7.48 -21.90
CA LYS A 317 5.67 6.89 -22.54
C LYS A 317 5.84 6.75 -24.05
N GLY A 318 5.32 5.68 -24.60
CA GLY A 318 5.00 5.57 -26.03
C GLY A 318 6.05 4.88 -26.90
N ALA A 319 7.32 4.80 -26.48
CA ALA A 319 8.36 4.17 -27.28
C ALA A 319 9.31 3.32 -26.41
N ILE A 320 10.01 2.36 -27.04
CA ILE A 320 11.09 1.60 -26.39
C ILE A 320 12.30 2.52 -26.18
N LYS A 321 12.65 3.31 -27.20
CA LYS A 321 13.74 4.28 -27.11
C LYS A 321 13.30 5.53 -26.35
N TYR A 322 14.13 5.93 -25.39
CA TYR A 322 13.86 7.10 -24.56
C TYR A 322 13.75 8.38 -25.39
N SER A 323 14.66 8.57 -26.36
CA SER A 323 14.69 9.75 -27.26
C SER A 323 13.46 9.86 -28.18
N GLU A 324 12.75 8.76 -28.43
CA GLU A 324 11.55 8.71 -29.26
C GLU A 324 10.25 8.81 -28.46
N ALA A 325 10.33 8.95 -27.16
CA ALA A 325 9.17 8.94 -26.28
C ALA A 325 8.28 10.17 -26.47
N GLN A 326 6.97 9.97 -26.32
CA GLN A 326 5.97 11.05 -26.41
C GLN A 326 6.01 11.99 -25.18
N GLN A 327 6.35 11.46 -24.04
CA GLN A 327 6.44 12.17 -22.77
C GLN A 327 7.61 11.65 -21.96
N HIS A 328 8.28 12.57 -21.25
CA HIS A 328 9.42 12.29 -20.39
C HIS A 328 9.22 12.94 -19.03
N VAL A 329 9.56 12.21 -17.98
CA VAL A 329 9.67 12.74 -16.63
C VAL A 329 10.98 12.24 -16.04
N ARG A 330 11.75 13.15 -15.44
CA ARG A 330 12.88 12.81 -14.61
C ARG A 330 12.53 13.13 -13.16
N VAL A 331 12.71 12.14 -12.29
CA VAL A 331 12.57 12.28 -10.84
C VAL A 331 13.96 12.13 -10.22
N ASP A 332 14.53 13.22 -9.77
CA ASP A 332 15.74 13.15 -8.96
C ASP A 332 15.35 12.66 -7.56
N PHE A 333 16.14 11.74 -7.00
CA PHE A 333 15.84 11.15 -5.70
C PHE A 333 16.99 11.17 -4.73
N THR A 334 16.64 11.31 -3.47
CA THR A 334 17.46 11.09 -2.28
C THR A 334 16.64 10.28 -1.28
N GLU A 335 17.20 9.95 -0.13
CA GLU A 335 16.45 9.32 0.96
C GLU A 335 15.18 10.13 1.30
N GLY A 336 14.05 9.43 1.41
CA GLY A 336 12.74 10.03 1.68
C GLY A 336 11.96 10.49 0.44
N THR A 337 12.54 10.42 -0.76
CA THR A 337 11.77 10.68 -1.98
C THR A 337 10.74 9.58 -2.21
N LEU A 338 9.50 9.98 -2.52
CA LEU A 338 8.41 9.09 -2.91
C LEU A 338 7.96 9.42 -4.34
N PHE A 339 7.84 8.42 -5.19
CA PHE A 339 7.30 8.57 -6.55
C PHE A 339 6.57 7.32 -7.01
N VAL A 340 5.74 7.46 -8.04
CA VAL A 340 4.96 6.36 -8.61
C VAL A 340 5.12 6.36 -10.13
N PRO A 341 5.70 5.32 -10.74
CA PRO A 341 5.72 5.21 -12.19
C PRO A 341 4.30 5.11 -12.76
N PRO A 342 3.91 5.96 -13.74
CA PRO A 342 2.58 5.92 -14.34
C PRO A 342 2.29 4.60 -15.07
N ASP A 343 1.01 4.23 -15.20
CA ASP A 343 0.56 3.01 -15.86
C ASP A 343 1.13 2.85 -17.27
N GLY A 344 1.79 1.72 -17.50
CA GLY A 344 2.35 1.37 -18.79
C GLY A 344 3.55 2.20 -19.23
N TRP A 345 4.03 3.17 -18.45
CA TRP A 345 5.23 3.90 -18.77
C TRP A 345 6.47 3.07 -18.48
N PHE A 346 7.44 3.12 -19.36
CA PHE A 346 8.77 2.62 -19.05
C PHE A 346 9.39 3.49 -17.97
N HIS A 347 10.11 2.85 -17.06
CA HIS A 347 10.88 3.53 -16.03
C HIS A 347 12.19 2.79 -15.75
N GLN A 348 13.19 3.57 -15.33
CA GLN A 348 14.55 3.10 -15.07
C GLN A 348 15.16 3.90 -13.94
N HIS A 349 15.88 3.24 -13.04
CA HIS A 349 16.47 3.86 -11.84
C HIS A 349 17.99 3.83 -11.93
N PHE A 350 18.62 4.95 -11.63
CA PHE A 350 20.05 5.22 -11.78
C PHE A 350 20.66 5.63 -10.44
N ASN A 351 21.70 4.93 -10.01
CA ASN A 351 22.44 5.27 -8.78
C ASN A 351 23.68 6.08 -9.12
N THR A 352 23.68 7.35 -8.75
CA THR A 352 24.81 8.26 -8.92
C THR A 352 25.54 8.56 -7.61
N SER A 353 25.16 7.87 -6.51
CA SER A 353 25.81 8.05 -5.21
C SER A 353 27.01 7.12 -5.02
N GLY A 354 27.84 7.43 -4.03
CA GLY A 354 28.97 6.61 -3.60
C GLY A 354 28.59 5.34 -2.84
N GLU A 355 27.30 5.11 -2.58
CA GLU A 355 26.74 3.99 -1.84
C GLU A 355 25.63 3.30 -2.62
N PRO A 356 25.25 2.05 -2.28
CA PRO A 356 24.10 1.40 -2.91
C PRO A 356 22.82 2.21 -2.71
N ALA A 357 21.97 2.29 -3.74
CA ALA A 357 20.66 2.90 -3.64
C ALA A 357 19.60 1.85 -3.33
N ARG A 358 18.85 2.06 -2.26
CA ARG A 358 17.85 1.13 -1.73
C ARG A 358 16.48 1.77 -1.69
N TYR A 359 15.44 1.01 -2.02
CA TYR A 359 14.06 1.48 -1.95
C TYR A 359 13.10 0.38 -1.48
N LEU A 360 12.01 0.81 -0.86
CA LEU A 360 10.80 0.06 -0.61
C LEU A 360 9.80 0.41 -1.71
N ALA A 361 9.24 -0.58 -2.38
CA ALA A 361 8.12 -0.38 -3.30
C ALA A 361 6.91 -1.16 -2.82
N ALA A 362 5.75 -0.51 -2.75
CA ALA A 362 4.49 -1.11 -2.33
C ALA A 362 3.42 -0.93 -3.41
N THR A 363 2.61 -1.96 -3.63
CA THR A 363 1.56 -1.98 -4.65
C THR A 363 0.43 -2.93 -4.26
N TRP A 364 -0.78 -2.69 -4.78
CA TRP A 364 -1.87 -3.63 -4.68
C TRP A 364 -1.80 -4.67 -5.79
N GLY A 365 -2.09 -5.92 -5.44
CA GLY A 365 -2.18 -7.01 -6.40
C GLY A 365 -0.85 -7.46 -7.00
N GLY A 366 0.23 -7.41 -6.23
CA GLY A 366 1.54 -7.94 -6.58
C GLY A 366 1.53 -9.43 -6.94
N ASP A 367 2.70 -10.00 -7.09
CA ASP A 367 2.93 -11.32 -7.64
C ASP A 367 2.10 -12.46 -7.07
N GLY A 368 1.37 -13.11 -7.92
CA GLY A 368 0.72 -14.38 -7.63
C GLY A 368 -0.68 -14.29 -7.07
N ARG A 369 -1.16 -13.14 -6.63
CA ARG A 369 -2.55 -13.01 -6.18
C ARG A 369 -3.48 -12.96 -7.40
N TRP A 370 -4.48 -13.83 -7.39
CA TRP A 370 -5.33 -14.17 -8.54
C TRP A 370 -6.15 -12.99 -9.11
N PHE A 371 -6.49 -12.01 -8.28
CA PHE A 371 -7.36 -10.91 -8.68
C PHE A 371 -6.74 -10.04 -9.78
N MET A 372 -5.50 -9.62 -9.60
CA MET A 372 -4.81 -8.77 -10.59
C MET A 372 -4.36 -9.53 -11.84
N ARG A 373 -4.33 -10.85 -11.78
CA ARG A 373 -4.13 -11.67 -12.99
C ARG A 373 -5.22 -11.46 -14.02
N SER A 374 -6.46 -11.27 -13.56
CA SER A 374 -7.63 -11.09 -14.43
C SER A 374 -7.70 -9.72 -15.08
N LEU A 375 -7.19 -8.69 -14.41
CA LEU A 375 -7.18 -7.31 -14.91
C LEU A 375 -5.95 -6.98 -15.78
N GLY A 376 -5.09 -7.96 -16.07
CA GLY A 376 -3.85 -7.74 -16.82
C GLY A 376 -2.74 -7.07 -16.00
N GLY A 377 -2.98 -6.76 -14.73
CA GLY A 377 -2.05 -6.07 -13.82
C GLY A 377 -1.08 -7.03 -13.18
N GLY A 378 -1.25 -7.88 -12.34
CA GLY A 378 -0.28 -8.55 -11.47
C GLY A 378 0.40 -9.80 -12.04
N GLY A 379 -0.21 -10.97 -11.96
CA GLY A 379 0.49 -12.23 -12.22
C GLY A 379 0.94 -12.46 -13.66
N ARG A 380 0.21 -11.91 -14.65
CA ARG A 380 0.67 -11.96 -16.05
C ARG A 380 1.68 -10.87 -16.35
N THR A 381 1.49 -9.67 -15.80
CA THR A 381 2.40 -8.55 -15.98
C THR A 381 3.71 -8.73 -15.24
N HIS A 382 3.75 -9.42 -14.12
CA HIS A 382 5.03 -9.68 -13.45
C HIS A 382 5.92 -10.61 -14.27
N ARG A 383 5.40 -11.66 -14.85
CA ARG A 383 6.15 -12.45 -15.83
C ARG A 383 6.60 -11.60 -17.01
N LEU A 384 5.76 -10.67 -17.48
CA LEU A 384 6.08 -9.75 -18.56
C LEU A 384 7.09 -8.68 -18.14
N VAL A 385 7.10 -8.23 -16.89
CA VAL A 385 8.05 -7.24 -16.34
C VAL A 385 9.50 -7.75 -16.41
N GLN A 386 9.71 -9.06 -16.26
CA GLN A 386 11.03 -9.70 -16.36
C GLN A 386 11.31 -10.28 -17.76
N THR A 387 10.33 -10.24 -18.65
CA THR A 387 10.46 -10.73 -20.02
C THR A 387 10.87 -9.61 -20.96
N SER A 388 11.87 -9.85 -21.79
CA SER A 388 12.35 -8.90 -22.78
C SER A 388 11.22 -8.46 -23.73
N THR A 389 11.24 -7.19 -24.12
CA THR A 389 10.36 -6.64 -25.18
C THR A 389 10.52 -7.38 -26.49
N ARG A 390 11.70 -7.94 -26.80
CA ARG A 390 11.93 -8.84 -27.96
C ARG A 390 11.04 -10.08 -27.95
N LYS A 391 10.60 -10.50 -26.77
CA LYS A 391 9.74 -11.68 -26.54
C LYS A 391 8.31 -11.29 -26.19
N GLY A 392 7.90 -10.06 -26.49
CA GLY A 392 6.57 -9.56 -26.15
C GLY A 392 6.38 -9.19 -24.68
N GLY A 393 7.46 -9.04 -23.92
CA GLY A 393 7.44 -8.62 -22.52
C GLY A 393 7.55 -7.11 -22.33
N ASN A 394 7.86 -6.72 -21.09
CA ASN A 394 7.87 -5.34 -20.65
C ASN A 394 9.25 -4.84 -20.17
N GLN A 395 10.31 -5.62 -20.33
CA GLN A 395 11.68 -5.24 -19.96
C GLN A 395 12.51 -4.91 -21.19
N ILE A 396 13.22 -3.80 -21.16
CA ILE A 396 14.19 -3.41 -22.19
C ILE A 396 15.55 -3.94 -21.76
N GLU A 397 16.15 -4.80 -22.57
CA GLU A 397 17.51 -5.28 -22.33
C GLU A 397 18.54 -4.17 -22.58
N TYR A 398 19.72 -4.25 -21.97
CA TYR A 398 20.76 -3.22 -22.12
C TYR A 398 21.17 -3.01 -23.57
N GLU A 399 21.21 -4.09 -24.37
CA GLU A 399 21.52 -4.05 -25.79
C GLU A 399 20.45 -3.35 -26.63
N ASP A 400 19.23 -3.20 -26.10
CA ASP A 400 18.09 -2.58 -26.76
C ASP A 400 17.81 -1.17 -26.28
N GLN A 401 18.46 -0.76 -25.18
CA GLN A 401 18.20 0.56 -24.62
C GLN A 401 18.67 1.68 -25.57
N ASP A 402 18.17 2.84 -25.35
CA ASP A 402 18.60 4.04 -26.06
C ASP A 402 20.04 4.42 -25.65
N PRO A 403 20.99 4.60 -26.58
CA PRO A 403 22.35 5.04 -26.24
C PRO A 403 22.41 6.36 -25.46
N LEU A 404 21.43 7.24 -25.65
CA LEU A 404 21.30 8.49 -24.90
C LEU A 404 21.27 8.25 -23.39
N ILE A 405 20.71 7.12 -22.95
CA ILE A 405 20.65 6.76 -21.50
C ILE A 405 22.07 6.57 -20.94
N ASP A 406 22.94 5.88 -21.68
CA ASP A 406 24.33 5.67 -21.25
C ASP A 406 25.11 6.97 -21.19
N GLU A 407 24.90 7.85 -22.19
CA GLU A 407 25.52 9.19 -22.23
C GLU A 407 25.06 10.05 -21.03
N MET A 408 23.75 10.09 -20.79
CA MET A 408 23.19 10.81 -19.63
C MET A 408 23.75 10.28 -18.29
N PHE A 409 23.78 8.95 -18.13
CA PHE A 409 24.29 8.35 -16.91
C PHE A 409 25.78 8.63 -16.71
N ALA A 410 26.60 8.47 -17.76
CA ALA A 410 28.02 8.78 -17.68
C ALA A 410 28.29 10.26 -17.32
N ALA A 411 27.49 11.18 -17.87
CA ALA A 411 27.56 12.61 -17.53
C ALA A 411 27.24 12.88 -16.06
N GLU A 412 26.18 12.25 -15.53
CA GLU A 412 25.80 12.40 -14.11
C GLU A 412 26.83 11.77 -13.18
N LEU A 413 27.36 10.60 -13.49
CA LEU A 413 28.45 9.99 -12.70
C LEU A 413 29.72 10.86 -12.67
N LYS A 414 30.06 11.49 -13.79
CA LYS A 414 31.21 12.41 -13.86
C LYS A 414 31.00 13.62 -12.93
N LYS A 415 29.78 14.18 -12.89
CA LYS A 415 29.45 15.29 -11.97
C LYS A 415 29.53 14.84 -10.51
N ALA A 416 29.09 13.63 -10.22
CA ALA A 416 29.10 13.07 -8.87
C ALA A 416 30.47 12.49 -8.44
N GLY A 417 31.45 12.40 -9.33
CA GLY A 417 32.75 11.79 -9.04
C GLY A 417 32.68 10.27 -8.80
N VAL A 418 31.66 9.61 -9.31
CA VAL A 418 31.40 8.17 -9.12
C VAL A 418 31.83 7.38 -10.35
N LYS A 419 32.48 6.24 -10.12
CA LYS A 419 32.92 5.34 -11.21
C LYS A 419 31.74 4.62 -11.87
N ASN A 420 31.68 4.67 -13.19
CA ASN A 420 30.73 3.87 -13.97
C ASN A 420 31.10 2.36 -13.83
N LYS A 421 30.15 1.55 -13.35
CA LYS A 421 30.32 0.10 -13.17
C LYS A 421 29.47 -0.70 -14.16
N MET A 422 28.79 -0.08 -15.10
CA MET A 422 28.00 -0.80 -16.10
C MET A 422 28.86 -1.60 -17.06
N GLY A 423 30.11 -1.22 -17.27
CA GLY A 423 31.05 -1.92 -18.16
C GLY A 423 30.90 -1.51 -19.62
N VAL A 424 30.35 -0.31 -19.85
CA VAL A 424 30.27 0.33 -21.16
C VAL A 424 31.42 1.35 -21.27
#